data_22b000c2aec814e20185c091625f4eca
#
_entry.id   22b000c2aec814e20185c091625f4eca
#
_cell.length_a   1.000
_cell.length_b   1.000
_cell.length_c   1.000
_cell.angle_alpha   90.00
_cell.angle_beta   90.00
_cell.angle_gamma   90.00
#
_symmetry.space_group_name_H-M   'P 1'
#
loop_
_entity.id
_entity.type
_entity.pdbx_description
1 polymer ?
#
loop_
_entity_poly.entity_id
_entity_poly.type
_entity_poly.pdbx_seq_one_letter_code
_entity_poly.pdbx_strand_id
1 'polypeptide(L)'
;ALWEDLGTARRVMVYPYDFMMGEAASRGIREVVRYYAVLSLFLAVLTPLVNIAGFPSDVVHASTNAQMGAYHYAPKMEQITGVSRHVWTGLLTFLLMLVKLPLFVAFLHVFSKLLGGNGDLGASLRLVVYPGTPAMLLGWVPFSDFIFGLWVGFLYVPALRYLHGIQWGKAVAFVTFLMGLQILYVVLTGGGWLIEP
;
A
#
# COMPACT_ATOMS: atom_id res chain seq x y z
N ALA A 1 -17.85 -8.30 -11.43
CA ALA A 1 -17.24 -7.46 -10.38
C ALA A 1 -15.94 -8.07 -9.86
N LEU A 2 -15.93 -9.15 -9.03
CA LEU A 2 -14.70 -9.71 -8.46
C LEU A 2 -13.69 -10.17 -9.53
N TRP A 3 -14.13 -10.85 -10.57
CA TRP A 3 -13.28 -11.30 -11.68
C TRP A 3 -12.66 -10.13 -12.46
N GLU A 4 -13.36 -9.03 -12.58
CA GLU A 4 -12.83 -7.79 -13.19
C GLU A 4 -11.75 -7.17 -12.31
N ASP A 5 -11.94 -7.16 -11.00
CA ASP A 5 -10.97 -6.63 -10.03
C ASP A 5 -9.69 -7.49 -10.04
N LEU A 6 -9.82 -8.82 -10.10
CA LEU A 6 -8.67 -9.73 -10.27
C LEU A 6 -7.97 -9.54 -11.62
N GLY A 7 -8.73 -9.35 -12.70
CA GLY A 7 -8.19 -9.00 -14.01
C GLY A 7 -7.42 -7.68 -14.00
N THR A 8 -7.92 -6.68 -13.27
CA THR A 8 -7.25 -5.39 -13.06
C THR A 8 -5.95 -5.58 -12.28
N ALA A 9 -5.99 -6.33 -11.17
CA ALA A 9 -4.81 -6.62 -10.37
C ALA A 9 -3.70 -7.29 -11.19
N ARG A 10 -4.06 -8.31 -11.99
CA ARG A 10 -3.12 -8.97 -12.90
C ARG A 10 -2.48 -7.98 -13.89
N ARG A 11 -3.27 -7.08 -14.50
CA ARG A 11 -2.75 -6.09 -15.45
C ARG A 11 -1.82 -5.09 -14.79
N VAL A 12 -2.16 -4.59 -13.61
CA VAL A 12 -1.29 -3.71 -12.82
C VAL A 12 0.03 -4.39 -12.47
N MET A 13 0.00 -5.69 -12.15
CA MET A 13 1.19 -6.44 -11.76
C MET A 13 2.09 -6.83 -12.95
N VAL A 14 1.49 -7.22 -14.07
CA VAL A 14 2.24 -7.81 -15.20
C VAL A 14 2.54 -6.79 -16.28
N TYR A 15 1.62 -5.83 -16.52
CA TYR A 15 1.72 -4.83 -17.57
C TYR A 15 1.48 -3.41 -17.02
N PRO A 16 2.23 -2.97 -16.00
CA PRO A 16 1.95 -1.72 -15.28
C PRO A 16 2.00 -0.48 -16.18
N TYR A 17 2.93 -0.43 -17.12
CA TYR A 17 3.06 0.69 -18.04
C TYR A 17 1.85 0.84 -18.95
N ASP A 18 1.46 -0.24 -19.62
CA ASP A 18 0.32 -0.25 -20.54
C ASP A 18 -0.98 0.08 -19.80
N PHE A 19 -1.13 -0.47 -18.59
CA PHE A 19 -2.28 -0.19 -17.74
C PHE A 19 -2.34 1.30 -17.32
N MET A 20 -1.23 1.86 -16.83
CA MET A 20 -1.19 3.28 -16.40
C MET A 20 -1.37 4.24 -17.56
N MET A 21 -0.82 3.92 -18.73
CA MET A 21 -0.90 4.75 -19.93
C MET A 21 -2.30 4.74 -20.57
N GLY A 22 -2.95 3.58 -20.61
CA GLY A 22 -4.20 3.40 -21.36
C GLY A 22 -5.46 3.33 -20.49
N GLU A 23 -5.48 2.47 -19.49
CA GLU A 23 -6.70 2.10 -18.79
C GLU A 23 -6.92 2.85 -17.47
N ALA A 24 -5.87 3.14 -16.73
CA ALA A 24 -5.99 3.69 -15.39
C ALA A 24 -6.78 5.02 -15.37
N ALA A 25 -6.54 5.89 -16.34
CA ALA A 25 -7.21 7.20 -16.44
C ALA A 25 -8.71 7.08 -16.78
N SER A 26 -9.11 6.05 -17.51
CA SER A 26 -10.51 5.84 -17.95
C SER A 26 -11.41 5.26 -16.86
N ARG A 27 -10.84 4.68 -15.79
CA ARG A 27 -11.61 4.05 -14.71
C ARG A 27 -12.33 5.07 -13.85
N GLY A 28 -13.62 4.80 -13.59
CA GLY A 28 -14.45 5.65 -12.73
C GLY A 28 -14.01 5.61 -11.26
N ILE A 29 -14.18 6.70 -10.52
CA ILE A 29 -13.82 6.81 -9.09
C ILE A 29 -14.46 5.67 -8.28
N ARG A 30 -15.73 5.35 -8.54
CA ARG A 30 -16.45 4.27 -7.85
C ARG A 30 -15.80 2.90 -8.06
N GLU A 31 -15.31 2.62 -9.26
CA GLU A 31 -14.60 1.38 -9.58
C GLU A 31 -13.27 1.29 -8.84
N VAL A 32 -12.53 2.40 -8.80
CA VAL A 32 -11.23 2.47 -8.10
C VAL A 32 -11.40 2.27 -6.59
N VAL A 33 -12.41 2.90 -5.97
CA VAL A 33 -12.71 2.73 -4.55
C VAL A 33 -13.17 1.31 -4.25
N ARG A 34 -14.03 0.72 -5.09
CA ARG A 34 -14.44 -0.68 -4.96
C ARG A 34 -13.22 -1.62 -5.05
N TYR A 35 -12.40 -1.43 -6.05
CA TYR A 35 -11.17 -2.21 -6.24
C TYR A 35 -10.26 -2.15 -5.00
N TYR A 36 -10.03 -0.94 -4.48
CA TYR A 36 -9.26 -0.76 -3.25
C TYR A 36 -9.88 -1.48 -2.05
N ALA A 37 -11.20 -1.37 -1.88
CA ALA A 37 -11.90 -2.03 -0.78
C ALA A 37 -11.79 -3.57 -0.87
N VAL A 38 -11.91 -4.13 -2.07
CA VAL A 38 -11.73 -5.58 -2.30
C VAL A 38 -10.31 -6.03 -1.95
N LEU A 39 -9.28 -5.32 -2.39
CA LEU A 39 -7.89 -5.65 -2.06
C LEU A 39 -7.59 -5.47 -0.57
N SER A 40 -8.12 -4.41 0.06
CA SER A 40 -7.96 -4.18 1.50
C SER A 40 -8.63 -5.27 2.32
N LEU A 41 -9.81 -5.73 1.91
CA LEU A 41 -10.50 -6.85 2.54
C LEU A 41 -9.71 -8.16 2.37
N PHE A 42 -9.15 -8.40 1.18
CA PHE A 42 -8.31 -9.56 0.91
C PHE A 42 -7.10 -9.59 1.87
N LEU A 43 -6.37 -8.48 1.99
CA LEU A 43 -5.24 -8.36 2.90
C LEU A 43 -5.68 -8.57 4.37
N ALA A 44 -6.80 -7.95 4.77
CA ALA A 44 -7.34 -8.04 6.13
C ALA A 44 -7.78 -9.45 6.53
N VAL A 45 -8.17 -10.28 5.56
CA VAL A 45 -8.53 -11.69 5.78
C VAL A 45 -7.30 -12.58 5.77
N LEU A 46 -6.37 -12.39 4.83
CA LEU A 46 -5.19 -13.23 4.71
C LEU A 46 -4.20 -13.05 5.87
N THR A 47 -3.99 -11.82 6.33
CA THR A 47 -3.07 -11.55 7.43
C THR A 47 -3.38 -12.38 8.68
N PRO A 48 -4.60 -12.38 9.24
CA PRO A 48 -4.93 -13.23 10.39
C PRO A 48 -4.86 -14.74 10.06
N LEU A 49 -5.21 -15.18 8.85
CA LEU A 49 -5.11 -16.59 8.49
C LEU A 49 -3.67 -17.09 8.47
N VAL A 50 -2.74 -16.30 7.97
CA VAL A 50 -1.31 -16.60 7.97
C VAL A 50 -0.76 -16.65 9.40
N ASN A 51 -1.20 -15.74 10.27
CA ASN A 51 -0.86 -15.75 11.70
C ASN A 51 -1.36 -17.02 12.42
N ILE A 52 -2.61 -17.44 12.14
CA ILE A 52 -3.19 -18.67 12.69
C ILE A 52 -2.44 -19.91 12.19
N ALA A 53 -1.96 -19.90 10.95
CA ALA A 53 -1.21 -21.00 10.36
C ALA A 53 0.21 -21.16 10.94
N GLY A 54 0.61 -20.32 11.90
CA GLY A 54 1.88 -20.46 12.64
C GLY A 54 3.12 -19.95 11.88
N PHE A 55 2.94 -19.13 10.86
CA PHE A 55 4.07 -18.35 10.37
C PHE A 55 4.55 -17.43 11.50
N PRO A 56 5.89 -17.22 11.64
CA PRO A 56 6.44 -16.42 12.74
C PRO A 56 5.68 -15.09 12.85
N SER A 57 4.92 -14.95 13.91
CA SER A 57 4.04 -13.78 14.14
C SER A 57 4.81 -12.47 14.09
N ASP A 58 6.06 -12.50 14.51
CA ASP A 58 6.96 -11.36 14.61
C ASP A 58 7.29 -10.79 13.20
N VAL A 59 7.44 -11.64 12.21
CA VAL A 59 7.69 -11.24 10.83
C VAL A 59 6.44 -10.62 10.18
N VAL A 60 5.28 -11.25 10.37
CA VAL A 60 4.01 -10.73 9.85
C VAL A 60 3.59 -9.46 10.58
N HIS A 61 3.87 -9.36 11.88
CA HIS A 61 3.62 -8.14 12.66
C HIS A 61 4.54 -6.99 12.24
N ALA A 62 5.82 -7.24 11.97
CA ALA A 62 6.74 -6.22 11.52
C ALA A 62 6.28 -5.66 10.16
N SER A 63 5.91 -6.51 9.20
CA SER A 63 5.49 -6.07 7.88
C SER A 63 4.18 -5.29 7.91
N THR A 64 3.17 -5.80 8.59
CA THR A 64 1.85 -5.16 8.67
C THR A 64 1.89 -3.89 9.54
N ASN A 65 2.69 -3.87 10.60
CA ASN A 65 2.81 -2.73 11.51
C ASN A 65 3.67 -1.61 10.94
N ALA A 66 4.76 -1.91 10.23
CA ALA A 66 5.58 -0.91 9.56
C ALA A 66 4.75 -0.12 8.51
N GLN A 67 3.89 -0.81 7.77
CA GLN A 67 3.00 -0.16 6.80
C GLN A 67 1.87 0.65 7.47
N MET A 68 1.43 0.31 8.68
CA MET A 68 0.24 0.89 9.29
C MET A 68 0.52 1.84 10.47
N GLY A 69 1.76 1.95 10.94
CA GLY A 69 2.05 2.72 12.16
C GLY A 69 1.30 2.19 13.39
N ALA A 70 0.91 0.92 13.37
CA ALA A 70 0.04 0.30 14.38
C ALA A 70 0.76 -0.09 15.67
N TYR A 71 2.07 0.11 15.76
CA TYR A 71 2.85 -0.23 16.97
C TYR A 71 2.33 0.41 18.26
N HIS A 72 1.67 1.57 18.19
CA HIS A 72 1.15 2.25 19.39
C HIS A 72 -0.16 1.66 19.92
N TYR A 73 -0.82 0.77 19.18
CA TYR A 73 -2.06 0.13 19.61
C TYR A 73 -1.86 -1.33 20.06
N ALA A 74 -0.68 -1.91 19.84
CA ALA A 74 -0.35 -3.28 20.21
C ALA A 74 -0.53 -3.61 21.71
N PRO A 75 -0.15 -2.74 22.68
CA PRO A 75 -0.25 -3.07 24.10
C PRO A 75 -1.66 -3.37 24.58
N LYS A 76 -2.69 -2.74 23.99
CA LYS A 76 -4.09 -3.03 24.33
C LYS A 76 -4.60 -4.32 23.70
N MET A 77 -3.99 -4.77 22.61
CA MET A 77 -4.33 -6.01 21.91
C MET A 77 -3.72 -7.25 22.58
N GLU A 78 -2.67 -7.09 23.39
CA GLU A 78 -2.09 -8.21 24.17
C GLU A 78 -3.07 -8.82 25.19
N GLN A 79 -4.07 -8.05 25.63
CA GLN A 79 -5.12 -8.53 26.53
C GLN A 79 -6.16 -9.40 25.83
N ILE A 80 -6.21 -9.38 24.49
CA ILE A 80 -7.12 -10.18 23.68
C ILE A 80 -6.36 -11.41 23.20
N THR A 81 -6.70 -12.58 23.70
CA THR A 81 -6.02 -13.84 23.36
C THR A 81 -6.86 -14.70 22.40
N GLY A 82 -6.20 -15.64 21.73
CA GLY A 82 -6.85 -16.62 20.86
C GLY A 82 -7.39 -16.06 19.55
N VAL A 83 -8.40 -16.72 18.98
CA VAL A 83 -8.98 -16.39 17.65
C VAL A 83 -9.53 -14.97 17.60
N SER A 84 -10.07 -14.46 18.70
CA SER A 84 -10.61 -13.09 18.79
C SER A 84 -9.55 -12.02 18.48
N ARG A 85 -8.30 -12.21 18.90
CA ARG A 85 -7.17 -11.31 18.55
C ARG A 85 -6.99 -11.20 17.04
N HIS A 86 -7.01 -12.32 16.36
CA HIS A 86 -6.80 -12.35 14.89
C HIS A 86 -7.95 -11.69 14.12
N VAL A 87 -9.20 -11.90 14.58
CA VAL A 87 -10.38 -11.24 14.00
C VAL A 87 -10.29 -9.72 14.19
N TRP A 88 -9.94 -9.25 15.39
CA TRP A 88 -9.77 -7.82 15.66
C TRP A 88 -8.64 -7.22 14.84
N THR A 89 -7.51 -7.91 14.67
CA THR A 89 -6.41 -7.47 13.84
C THR A 89 -6.87 -7.28 12.39
N GLY A 90 -7.60 -8.24 11.82
CA GLY A 90 -8.13 -8.14 10.47
C GLY A 90 -9.10 -6.97 10.30
N LEU A 91 -10.06 -6.82 11.24
CA LEU A 91 -11.02 -5.72 11.20
C LEU A 91 -10.32 -4.36 11.31
N LEU A 92 -9.40 -4.21 12.25
CA LEU A 92 -8.64 -2.97 12.43
C LEU A 92 -7.78 -2.66 11.20
N THR A 93 -7.14 -3.66 10.61
CA THR A 93 -6.39 -3.52 9.36
C THR A 93 -7.28 -2.96 8.25
N PHE A 94 -8.46 -3.53 8.05
CA PHE A 94 -9.40 -3.07 7.03
C PHE A 94 -9.84 -1.62 7.27
N LEU A 95 -10.26 -1.29 8.50
CA LEU A 95 -10.71 0.06 8.85
C LEU A 95 -9.59 1.10 8.68
N LEU A 96 -8.37 0.78 9.13
CA LEU A 96 -7.21 1.65 8.97
C LEU A 96 -6.85 1.89 7.50
N MET A 97 -6.96 0.87 6.65
CA MET A 97 -6.76 1.04 5.20
C MET A 97 -7.78 2.02 4.63
N LEU A 98 -9.07 1.91 4.99
CA LEU A 98 -10.09 2.84 4.52
C LEU A 98 -9.83 4.28 4.98
N VAL A 99 -9.39 4.48 6.22
CA VAL A 99 -9.07 5.81 6.77
C VAL A 99 -7.80 6.39 6.14
N LYS A 100 -6.79 5.57 5.89
CA LYS A 100 -5.54 6.01 5.27
C LYS A 100 -5.70 6.44 3.82
N LEU A 101 -6.64 5.85 3.08
CA LEU A 101 -6.83 6.15 1.67
C LEU A 101 -7.01 7.66 1.41
N PRO A 102 -7.99 8.36 2.00
CA PRO A 102 -8.19 9.78 1.74
C PRO A 102 -6.98 10.64 2.18
N LEU A 103 -6.32 10.28 3.27
CA LEU A 103 -5.13 10.99 3.75
C LEU A 103 -3.97 10.88 2.75
N PHE A 104 -3.72 9.66 2.24
CA PHE A 104 -2.68 9.43 1.24
C PHE A 104 -3.01 10.08 -0.10
N VAL A 105 -4.27 10.05 -0.51
CA VAL A 105 -4.75 10.73 -1.72
C VAL A 105 -4.53 12.23 -1.60
N ALA A 106 -4.89 12.85 -0.48
CA ALA A 106 -4.67 14.27 -0.25
C ALA A 106 -3.17 14.62 -0.26
N PHE A 107 -2.36 13.83 0.44
CA PHE A 107 -0.91 13.99 0.48
C PHE A 107 -0.30 13.96 -0.93
N LEU A 108 -0.53 12.88 -1.68
CA LEU A 108 0.02 12.75 -3.04
C LEU A 108 -0.57 13.76 -4.01
N HIS A 109 -1.81 14.20 -3.81
CA HIS A 109 -2.39 15.28 -4.61
C HIS A 109 -1.62 16.58 -4.46
N VAL A 110 -1.37 17.01 -3.22
CA VAL A 110 -0.61 18.22 -2.91
C VAL A 110 0.80 18.15 -3.52
N PHE A 111 1.51 17.05 -3.29
CA PHE A 111 2.85 16.87 -3.84
C PHE A 111 2.87 16.82 -5.38
N SER A 112 1.90 16.15 -6.00
CA SER A 112 1.78 16.15 -7.46
C SER A 112 1.57 17.55 -8.01
N LYS A 113 0.78 18.40 -7.34
CA LYS A 113 0.61 19.82 -7.73
C LYS A 113 1.90 20.61 -7.56
N LEU A 114 2.63 20.43 -6.46
CA LEU A 114 3.93 21.08 -6.23
C LEU A 114 4.97 20.71 -7.30
N LEU A 115 4.92 19.49 -7.82
CA LEU A 115 5.78 19.03 -8.90
C LEU A 115 5.36 19.55 -10.30
N GLY A 116 4.23 20.28 -10.36
CA GLY A 116 3.67 20.82 -11.62
C GLY A 116 2.72 19.85 -12.32
N GLY A 117 2.16 18.90 -11.61
CA GLY A 117 1.15 17.99 -12.14
C GLY A 117 -0.21 18.68 -12.37
N ASN A 118 -0.91 18.27 -13.43
CA ASN A 118 -2.21 18.82 -13.82
C ASN A 118 -3.39 17.89 -13.49
N GLY A 119 -3.13 16.66 -12.98
CA GLY A 119 -4.14 15.69 -12.62
C GLY A 119 -5.10 16.20 -11.53
N ASP A 120 -6.34 15.73 -11.56
CA ASP A 120 -7.38 16.00 -10.56
C ASP A 120 -7.25 15.09 -9.33
N LEU A 121 -8.17 15.23 -8.38
CA LEU A 121 -8.21 14.38 -7.19
C LEU A 121 -8.49 12.89 -7.54
N GLY A 122 -9.26 12.64 -8.62
CA GLY A 122 -9.49 11.30 -9.13
C GLY A 122 -8.21 10.65 -9.69
N ALA A 123 -7.34 11.44 -10.35
CA ALA A 123 -6.02 10.99 -10.77
C ALA A 123 -5.14 10.63 -9.56
N SER A 124 -5.20 11.42 -8.48
CA SER A 124 -4.48 11.13 -7.23
C SER A 124 -5.01 9.88 -6.52
N LEU A 125 -6.31 9.63 -6.56
CA LEU A 125 -6.88 8.39 -6.05
C LEU A 125 -6.34 7.18 -6.81
N ARG A 126 -6.30 7.24 -8.15
CA ARG A 126 -5.73 6.17 -8.98
C ARG A 126 -4.23 6.01 -8.74
N LEU A 127 -3.52 7.12 -8.55
CA LEU A 127 -2.11 7.15 -8.19
C LEU A 127 -1.81 6.41 -6.88
N VAL A 128 -2.69 6.47 -5.89
CA VAL A 128 -2.54 5.73 -4.62
C VAL A 128 -2.89 4.26 -4.80
N VAL A 129 -4.04 3.99 -5.43
CA VAL A 129 -4.66 2.66 -5.42
C VAL A 129 -3.91 1.67 -6.31
N TYR A 130 -3.60 2.02 -7.54
CA TYR A 130 -3.01 1.06 -8.47
C TYR A 130 -1.57 0.69 -8.15
N PRO A 131 -0.65 1.64 -7.86
CA PRO A 131 0.69 1.26 -7.40
C PRO A 131 0.69 0.47 -6.09
N GLY A 132 -0.29 0.67 -5.22
CA GLY A 132 -0.45 -0.08 -3.98
C GLY A 132 -0.89 -1.55 -4.15
N THR A 133 -1.32 -1.97 -5.35
CA THR A 133 -1.82 -3.32 -5.62
C THR A 133 -0.86 -4.44 -5.18
N PRO A 134 0.46 -4.42 -5.50
CA PRO A 134 1.38 -5.46 -5.06
C PRO A 134 1.43 -5.61 -3.54
N ALA A 135 1.48 -4.49 -2.83
CA ALA A 135 1.52 -4.49 -1.37
C ALA A 135 0.23 -5.03 -0.75
N MET A 136 -0.94 -4.74 -1.34
CA MET A 136 -2.22 -5.26 -0.84
C MET A 136 -2.43 -6.74 -1.15
N LEU A 137 -1.92 -7.24 -2.28
CA LEU A 137 -2.05 -8.65 -2.66
C LEU A 137 -1.06 -9.55 -1.93
N LEU A 138 0.15 -9.06 -1.70
CA LEU A 138 1.28 -9.87 -1.26
C LEU A 138 1.87 -9.41 0.08
N GLY A 139 1.35 -8.33 0.68
CA GLY A 139 1.83 -7.76 1.94
C GLY A 139 1.64 -8.67 3.17
N TRP A 140 0.92 -9.79 3.02
CA TRP A 140 0.82 -10.84 4.01
C TRP A 140 2.00 -11.83 3.97
N VAL A 141 2.84 -11.80 2.92
CA VAL A 141 4.02 -12.65 2.77
C VAL A 141 5.15 -12.10 3.63
N PRO A 142 5.77 -12.92 4.50
CA PRO A 142 6.91 -12.50 5.31
C PRO A 142 8.05 -11.94 4.45
N PHE A 143 8.75 -10.92 4.95
CA PHE A 143 9.87 -10.24 4.26
C PHE A 143 9.51 -9.53 2.94
N SER A 144 8.24 -9.48 2.61
CA SER A 144 7.77 -8.91 1.35
C SER A 144 7.86 -7.38 1.30
N ASP A 145 7.88 -6.71 2.44
CA ASP A 145 7.78 -5.23 2.54
C ASP A 145 8.88 -4.51 1.77
N PHE A 146 10.11 -4.99 1.85
CA PHE A 146 11.21 -4.38 1.12
C PHE A 146 11.03 -4.53 -0.40
N ILE A 147 10.75 -5.76 -0.86
CA ILE A 147 10.60 -6.05 -2.29
C ILE A 147 9.38 -5.31 -2.87
N PHE A 148 8.25 -5.35 -2.14
CA PHE A 148 7.03 -4.69 -2.60
C PHE A 148 7.08 -3.19 -2.41
N GLY A 149 7.79 -2.69 -1.41
CA GLY A 149 8.08 -1.27 -1.26
C GLY A 149 8.85 -0.72 -2.48
N LEU A 150 9.88 -1.43 -2.94
CA LEU A 150 10.60 -1.10 -4.17
C LEU A 150 9.69 -1.18 -5.40
N TRP A 151 8.89 -2.23 -5.51
CA TRP A 151 7.96 -2.39 -6.63
C TRP A 151 6.91 -1.29 -6.66
N VAL A 152 6.29 -0.99 -5.53
CA VAL A 152 5.33 0.12 -5.39
C VAL A 152 5.98 1.45 -5.79
N GLY A 153 7.19 1.72 -5.30
CA GLY A 153 7.97 2.89 -5.69
C GLY A 153 8.17 2.96 -7.20
N PHE A 154 8.57 1.84 -7.82
CA PHE A 154 8.72 1.76 -9.28
C PHE A 154 7.41 2.05 -10.03
N LEU A 155 6.27 1.61 -9.52
CA LEU A 155 4.95 1.85 -10.12
C LEU A 155 4.47 3.30 -9.96
N TYR A 156 4.93 4.03 -8.92
CA TYR A 156 4.59 5.44 -8.75
C TYR A 156 5.16 6.32 -9.86
N VAL A 157 6.32 5.98 -10.43
CA VAL A 157 6.95 6.78 -11.49
C VAL A 157 6.05 6.88 -12.74
N PRO A 158 5.62 5.77 -13.39
CA PRO A 158 4.69 5.85 -14.52
C PRO A 158 3.32 6.42 -14.11
N ALA A 159 2.83 6.12 -12.90
CA ALA A 159 1.56 6.67 -12.44
C ALA A 159 1.60 8.21 -12.32
N LEU A 160 2.65 8.80 -11.75
CA LEU A 160 2.86 10.25 -11.72
C LEU A 160 2.96 10.84 -13.13
N ARG A 161 3.65 10.15 -14.04
CA ARG A 161 3.79 10.60 -15.42
C ARG A 161 2.46 10.60 -16.17
N TYR A 162 1.74 9.49 -16.15
CA TYR A 162 0.56 9.30 -17.00
C TYR A 162 -0.73 9.86 -16.38
N LEU A 163 -0.88 9.85 -15.06
CA LEU A 163 -2.08 10.37 -14.40
C LEU A 163 -1.99 11.86 -14.07
N HIS A 164 -0.79 12.39 -13.84
CA HIS A 164 -0.60 13.80 -13.47
C HIS A 164 0.20 14.61 -14.50
N GLY A 165 0.73 14.01 -15.55
CA GLY A 165 1.53 14.70 -16.56
C GLY A 165 2.90 15.18 -16.09
N ILE A 166 3.40 14.68 -14.96
CA ILE A 166 4.68 15.10 -14.37
C ILE A 166 5.84 14.59 -15.25
N GLN A 167 6.87 15.40 -15.44
CA GLN A 167 8.06 15.01 -16.18
C GLN A 167 8.77 13.81 -15.52
N TRP A 168 9.31 12.89 -16.32
CA TRP A 168 10.00 11.68 -15.84
C TRP A 168 11.05 11.99 -14.77
N GLY A 169 11.94 12.96 -15.01
CA GLY A 169 13.00 13.31 -14.05
C GLY A 169 12.46 13.74 -12.69
N LYS A 170 11.39 14.54 -12.67
CA LYS A 170 10.75 14.97 -11.43
C LYS A 170 10.03 13.80 -10.72
N ALA A 171 9.36 12.93 -11.49
CA ALA A 171 8.69 11.76 -10.94
C ALA A 171 9.72 10.80 -10.30
N VAL A 172 10.81 10.49 -10.99
CA VAL A 172 11.90 9.66 -10.46
C VAL A 172 12.51 10.29 -9.21
N ALA A 173 12.87 11.59 -9.26
CA ALA A 173 13.47 12.29 -8.11
C ALA A 173 12.56 12.26 -6.89
N PHE A 174 11.25 12.49 -7.07
CA PHE A 174 10.28 12.47 -5.99
C PHE A 174 10.13 11.06 -5.37
N VAL A 175 10.00 10.03 -6.21
CA VAL A 175 9.90 8.64 -5.72
C VAL A 175 11.18 8.22 -5.01
N THR A 176 12.37 8.54 -5.56
CA THR A 176 13.66 8.27 -4.92
C THR A 176 13.77 8.97 -3.56
N PHE A 177 13.31 10.22 -3.48
CA PHE A 177 13.26 10.96 -2.22
C PHE A 177 12.35 10.28 -1.18
N LEU A 178 11.14 9.86 -1.55
CA LEU A 178 10.24 9.14 -0.65
C LEU A 178 10.83 7.80 -0.19
N MET A 179 11.45 7.05 -1.10
CA MET A 179 12.13 5.79 -0.76
C MET A 179 13.32 6.03 0.16
N GLY A 180 14.09 7.09 -0.08
CA GLY A 180 15.18 7.51 0.80
C GLY A 180 14.71 7.85 2.21
N LEU A 181 13.60 8.58 2.35
CA LEU A 181 12.97 8.84 3.65
C LEU A 181 12.50 7.56 4.34
N GLN A 182 11.93 6.61 3.60
CA GLN A 182 11.52 5.32 4.16
C GLN A 182 12.72 4.51 4.66
N ILE A 183 13.80 4.44 3.88
CA ILE A 183 15.04 3.77 4.28
C ILE A 183 15.64 4.47 5.53
N LEU A 184 15.71 5.80 5.52
CA LEU A 184 16.20 6.57 6.64
C LEU A 184 15.37 6.31 7.92
N TYR A 185 14.04 6.28 7.79
CA TYR A 185 13.14 5.94 8.89
C TYR A 185 13.45 4.54 9.46
N VAL A 186 13.57 3.52 8.60
CA VAL A 186 13.92 2.16 9.01
C VAL A 186 15.27 2.12 9.72
N VAL A 187 16.28 2.83 9.21
CA VAL A 187 17.62 2.90 9.83
C VAL A 187 17.56 3.60 11.20
N LEU A 188 16.86 4.74 11.30
CA LEU A 188 16.80 5.51 12.55
C LEU A 188 15.94 4.84 13.64
N THR A 189 14.94 4.06 13.26
CA THR A 189 14.09 3.32 14.21
C THR A 189 14.66 1.94 14.57
N GLY A 190 15.87 1.64 14.10
CA GLY A 190 16.54 0.35 14.33
C GLY A 190 15.91 -0.79 13.53
N GLY A 191 14.96 -0.46 12.65
CA GLY A 191 14.29 -1.42 11.76
C GLY A 191 13.78 -2.66 12.46
N GLY A 192 13.27 -2.57 13.67
CA GLY A 192 12.72 -3.69 14.49
C GLY A 192 13.43 -5.08 14.43
N TRP A 193 14.43 -5.20 13.57
CA TRP A 193 15.10 -6.44 13.19
C TRP A 193 16.49 -6.61 13.79
N LEU A 194 17.09 -5.51 14.31
CA LEU A 194 18.50 -5.50 14.69
C LEU A 194 18.77 -5.36 16.18
N ILE A 195 17.76 -5.12 17.02
CA ILE A 195 17.99 -4.87 18.45
C ILE A 195 16.94 -5.61 19.30
N GLU A 196 17.03 -6.92 19.36
CA GLU A 196 16.75 -7.66 20.60
C GLU A 196 17.92 -8.60 20.83
N PRO A 197 18.65 -8.40 21.95
CA PRO A 197 19.70 -9.33 22.40
C PRO A 197 19.09 -10.63 22.93
#